data_8f61c2765a155234e212bf5a375e37ea
#
_entry.id   8f61c2765a155234e212bf5a375e37ea
#
_cell.length_a   1.000
_cell.length_b   1.000
_cell.length_c   1.000
_cell.angle_alpha   90.00
_cell.angle_beta   90.00
_cell.angle_gamma   90.00
#
_symmetry.space_group_name_H-M   'P 1'
#
loop_
_entity.id
_entity.type
_entity.pdbx_description
1 polymer ?
#
loop_
_entity_poly.entity_id
_entity_poly.type
_entity_poly.pdbx_seq_one_letter_code
_entity_poly.pdbx_strand_id
1 'polypeptide(L)'
;MYYSLAKHCPAFHLYVFAFDDKLVAVLEKLRLEHLTVVTLKEFENEQLLAVKPTRSAGEYCWTCASSTILYCLQHYDIASCTYIDADLFFFADPAVLLEEMGDDDVLITSHRYTPRYDQSATSGKYCVQFMTFKNTPNGLRILNWWVNACLEWCYNRYEDGKFGDQKYLDDWTERFTGVHELKHLGGGVAPWNMEQYTFRQERGAFIGTELSSGTVFPLVFFHFHNLPCYKKGIFREFNMSRDYSLPSNVRTTIYKAYLPLLKRCYREVRQLDNSIDGLATRTVHNKSYPGWIVKIAKRRLLGALQIKRYQKYSQWIEK
;
A
#
# COMPACT_ATOMS: atom_id res chain seq x y z
N MET A 1 0.01 9.39 1.71
CA MET A 1 -1.39 8.94 1.68
C MET A 1 -2.34 10.06 2.14
N TYR A 2 -2.32 10.57 3.41
CA TYR A 2 -3.27 11.55 3.97
C TYR A 2 -3.59 12.73 3.06
N TYR A 3 -2.60 13.52 2.60
CA TYR A 3 -2.87 14.69 1.76
C TYR A 3 -3.55 14.40 0.42
N SER A 4 -3.34 13.22 -0.14
CA SER A 4 -4.04 12.81 -1.37
C SER A 4 -5.47 12.37 -1.06
N LEU A 5 -5.71 11.70 0.06
CA LEU A 5 -7.05 11.37 0.51
C LEU A 5 -7.85 12.64 0.81
N ALA A 6 -7.33 13.53 1.64
CA ALA A 6 -7.97 14.80 2.01
C ALA A 6 -8.29 15.70 0.81
N LYS A 7 -7.50 15.60 -0.27
CA LYS A 7 -7.74 16.34 -1.50
C LYS A 7 -8.96 15.84 -2.29
N HIS A 8 -9.20 14.54 -2.26
CA HIS A 8 -10.17 13.90 -3.17
C HIS A 8 -11.41 13.34 -2.47
N CYS A 9 -11.33 13.08 -1.16
CA CYS A 9 -12.44 12.59 -0.36
C CYS A 9 -12.91 13.71 0.59
N PRO A 10 -14.10 14.28 0.37
CA PRO A 10 -14.58 15.41 1.18
C PRO A 10 -15.06 14.99 2.58
N ALA A 11 -15.37 13.71 2.76
CA ALA A 11 -15.87 13.17 4.02
C ALA A 11 -15.13 11.88 4.38
N PHE A 12 -14.11 12.03 5.24
CA PHE A 12 -13.38 10.88 5.79
C PHE A 12 -12.99 11.17 7.25
N HIS A 13 -12.72 10.12 7.99
CA HIS A 13 -11.97 10.18 9.24
C HIS A 13 -10.91 9.07 9.22
N LEU A 14 -9.67 9.43 9.49
CA LEU A 14 -8.53 8.51 9.44
C LEU A 14 -8.07 8.13 10.84
N TYR A 15 -8.09 6.86 11.16
CA TYR A 15 -7.50 6.30 12.37
C TYR A 15 -6.10 5.78 12.05
N VAL A 16 -5.06 6.40 12.64
CA VAL A 16 -3.66 6.03 12.42
C VAL A 16 -3.14 5.27 13.63
N PHE A 17 -2.91 3.97 13.45
CA PHE A 17 -2.30 3.14 14.48
C PHE A 17 -0.78 3.37 14.48
N ALA A 18 -0.29 4.09 15.46
CA ALA A 18 1.10 4.49 15.55
C ALA A 18 1.93 3.41 16.26
N PHE A 19 2.82 2.75 15.49
CA PHE A 19 3.62 1.62 15.97
C PHE A 19 4.89 2.03 16.75
N ASP A 20 5.11 3.33 16.94
CA ASP A 20 6.16 3.86 17.80
C ASP A 20 5.82 5.28 18.32
N ASP A 21 6.43 5.67 19.44
CA ASP A 21 6.20 6.96 20.09
C ASP A 21 6.66 8.16 19.26
N LYS A 22 7.64 7.98 18.37
CA LYS A 22 8.10 9.06 17.48
C LYS A 22 7.04 9.41 16.46
N LEU A 23 6.35 8.39 15.92
CA LEU A 23 5.23 8.61 15.01
C LEU A 23 4.09 9.35 15.71
N VAL A 24 3.74 8.95 16.95
CA VAL A 24 2.74 9.67 17.77
C VAL A 24 3.12 11.15 17.89
N ALA A 25 4.34 11.44 18.35
CA ALA A 25 4.80 12.82 18.58
C ALA A 25 4.81 13.67 17.30
N VAL A 26 5.10 13.08 16.15
CA VAL A 26 5.07 13.78 14.84
C VAL A 26 3.63 14.07 14.42
N LEU A 27 2.74 13.08 14.50
CA LEU A 27 1.35 13.25 14.10
C LEU A 27 0.63 14.30 14.96
N GLU A 28 0.90 14.32 16.27
CA GLU A 28 0.37 15.34 17.19
C GLU A 28 0.83 16.76 16.80
N LYS A 29 2.11 16.92 16.40
CA LYS A 29 2.65 18.22 15.94
C LYS A 29 2.07 18.64 14.59
N LEU A 30 1.77 17.69 13.69
CA LEU A 30 1.20 17.97 12.38
C LEU A 30 -0.24 18.48 12.46
N ARG A 31 -1.00 18.13 13.52
CA ARG A 31 -2.38 18.56 13.76
C ARG A 31 -3.27 18.40 12.52
N LEU A 32 -3.20 17.23 11.90
CA LEU A 32 -3.97 16.91 10.71
C LEU A 32 -5.47 16.80 11.06
N GLU A 33 -6.31 17.45 10.25
CA GLU A 33 -7.77 17.42 10.41
C GLU A 33 -8.33 16.03 10.11
N HIS A 34 -9.43 15.65 10.74
CA HIS A 34 -10.11 14.35 10.53
C HIS A 34 -9.17 13.14 10.73
N LEU A 35 -8.26 13.23 11.72
CA LEU A 35 -7.31 12.20 12.05
C LEU A 35 -7.29 11.93 13.54
N THR A 36 -7.40 10.67 13.91
CA THR A 36 -7.18 10.17 15.28
C THR A 36 -5.95 9.30 15.29
N VAL A 37 -5.02 9.57 16.22
CA VAL A 37 -3.87 8.71 16.47
C VAL A 37 -4.26 7.70 17.54
N VAL A 38 -4.07 6.42 17.23
CA VAL A 38 -4.25 5.31 18.17
C VAL A 38 -2.87 4.77 18.53
N THR A 39 -2.48 4.84 19.78
CA THR A 39 -1.18 4.34 20.24
C THR A 39 -1.19 2.82 20.39
N LEU A 40 -0.01 2.19 20.36
CA LEU A 40 0.09 0.74 20.64
C LEU A 40 -0.44 0.39 22.02
N LYS A 41 -0.26 1.27 23.01
CA LYS A 41 -0.74 1.06 24.38
C LYS A 41 -2.28 1.00 24.47
N GLU A 42 -2.97 1.75 23.61
CA GLU A 42 -4.44 1.73 23.51
C GLU A 42 -4.94 0.53 22.72
N PHE A 43 -4.18 0.13 21.70
CA PHE A 43 -4.59 -0.87 20.72
C PHE A 43 -4.26 -2.30 21.11
N GLU A 44 -3.05 -2.54 21.67
CA GLU A 44 -2.57 -3.89 21.96
C GLU A 44 -3.32 -4.53 23.12
N ASN A 45 -3.95 -5.66 22.85
CA ASN A 45 -4.56 -6.53 23.84
C ASN A 45 -3.63 -7.73 24.18
N GLU A 46 -4.05 -8.56 25.12
CA GLU A 46 -3.27 -9.73 25.58
C GLU A 46 -2.92 -10.68 24.42
N GLN A 47 -3.82 -10.89 23.44
CA GLN A 47 -3.60 -11.79 22.31
C GLN A 47 -2.52 -11.23 21.37
N LEU A 48 -2.58 -9.95 21.02
CA LEU A 48 -1.56 -9.28 20.21
C LEU A 48 -0.20 -9.28 20.90
N LEU A 49 -0.17 -8.97 22.21
CA LEU A 49 1.06 -9.00 22.99
C LEU A 49 1.68 -10.39 23.08
N ALA A 50 0.86 -11.44 23.16
CA ALA A 50 1.34 -12.82 23.19
C ALA A 50 2.05 -13.23 21.88
N VAL A 51 1.55 -12.80 20.72
CA VAL A 51 2.14 -13.16 19.41
C VAL A 51 3.27 -12.23 18.96
N LYS A 52 3.30 -10.99 19.46
CA LYS A 52 4.28 -9.95 19.08
C LYS A 52 5.74 -10.41 19.12
N PRO A 53 6.24 -11.12 20.17
CA PRO A 53 7.63 -11.59 20.22
C PRO A 53 7.98 -12.65 19.17
N THR A 54 6.98 -13.28 18.56
CA THR A 54 7.16 -14.36 17.56
C THR A 54 7.14 -13.85 16.12
N ARG A 55 6.92 -12.56 15.90
CA ARG A 55 6.78 -11.90 14.62
C ARG A 55 7.92 -10.89 14.40
N SER A 56 8.42 -10.77 13.18
CA SER A 56 9.18 -9.58 12.77
C SER A 56 8.28 -8.35 12.78
N ALA A 57 8.86 -7.15 12.73
CA ALA A 57 8.09 -5.90 12.71
C ALA A 57 7.07 -5.86 11.55
N GLY A 58 7.45 -6.32 10.35
CA GLY A 58 6.53 -6.40 9.20
C GLY A 58 5.42 -7.43 9.39
N GLU A 59 5.75 -8.62 9.87
CA GLU A 59 4.77 -9.68 10.16
C GLU A 59 3.81 -9.25 11.26
N TYR A 60 4.28 -8.50 12.25
CA TYR A 60 3.42 -7.95 13.29
C TYR A 60 2.46 -6.90 12.74
N CYS A 61 2.92 -6.01 11.84
CA CYS A 61 2.03 -5.08 11.14
C CYS A 61 0.93 -5.81 10.37
N TRP A 62 1.26 -6.88 9.63
CA TRP A 62 0.28 -7.71 8.94
C TRP A 62 -0.69 -8.41 9.91
N THR A 63 -0.17 -8.97 11.00
CA THR A 63 -1.01 -9.57 12.06
C THR A 63 -2.02 -8.56 12.60
N CYS A 64 -1.62 -7.29 12.75
CA CYS A 64 -2.46 -6.24 13.27
C CYS A 64 -3.51 -5.70 12.28
N ALA A 65 -3.33 -5.89 10.97
CA ALA A 65 -4.21 -5.28 9.95
C ALA A 65 -5.70 -5.55 10.22
N SER A 66 -6.10 -6.79 10.40
CA SER A 66 -7.47 -7.19 10.73
C SER A 66 -7.94 -6.64 12.08
N SER A 67 -7.04 -6.64 13.08
CA SER A 67 -7.33 -6.17 14.43
C SER A 67 -7.55 -4.65 14.49
N THR A 68 -6.91 -3.86 13.60
CA THR A 68 -7.13 -2.40 13.53
C THR A 68 -8.54 -2.07 13.07
N ILE A 69 -9.07 -2.82 12.12
CA ILE A 69 -10.46 -2.68 11.64
C ILE A 69 -11.43 -3.01 12.79
N LEU A 70 -11.21 -4.15 13.44
CA LEU A 70 -12.06 -4.59 14.56
C LEU A 70 -12.04 -3.57 15.70
N TYR A 71 -10.87 -3.04 16.03
CA TYR A 71 -10.74 -1.98 17.04
C TYR A 71 -11.59 -0.76 16.68
N CYS A 72 -11.49 -0.28 15.44
CA CYS A 72 -12.28 0.87 15.00
C CYS A 72 -13.80 0.61 15.11
N LEU A 73 -14.26 -0.54 14.64
CA LEU A 73 -15.69 -0.90 14.68
C LEU A 73 -16.23 -1.09 16.12
N GLN A 74 -15.35 -1.42 17.08
CA GLN A 74 -15.73 -1.62 18.48
C GLN A 74 -15.68 -0.34 19.32
N HIS A 75 -14.75 0.59 19.00
CA HIS A 75 -14.48 1.75 19.86
C HIS A 75 -15.10 3.05 19.33
N TYR A 76 -15.52 3.07 18.07
CA TYR A 76 -16.12 4.24 17.47
C TYR A 76 -17.50 3.91 16.91
N ASP A 77 -18.41 4.88 16.97
CA ASP A 77 -19.76 4.74 16.39
C ASP A 77 -19.74 4.94 14.88
N ILE A 78 -19.27 3.91 14.18
CA ILE A 78 -19.13 3.91 12.71
C ILE A 78 -19.83 2.71 12.10
N ALA A 79 -20.50 2.93 10.97
CA ALA A 79 -21.22 1.88 10.24
C ALA A 79 -20.29 0.96 9.44
N SER A 80 -19.09 1.44 9.10
CA SER A 80 -18.09 0.67 8.36
C SER A 80 -16.68 1.21 8.61
N CYS A 81 -15.68 0.37 8.40
CA CYS A 81 -14.27 0.75 8.46
C CYS A 81 -13.53 0.21 7.23
N THR A 82 -12.75 1.06 6.57
CA THR A 82 -11.88 0.69 5.46
C THR A 82 -10.43 0.71 5.89
N TYR A 83 -9.76 -0.45 5.87
CA TYR A 83 -8.31 -0.53 5.99
C TYR A 83 -7.66 -0.03 4.69
N ILE A 84 -6.60 0.77 4.85
CA ILE A 84 -5.79 1.24 3.72
C ILE A 84 -4.30 1.17 4.07
N ASP A 85 -3.47 0.70 3.16
CA ASP A 85 -2.03 0.75 3.30
C ASP A 85 -1.50 2.19 3.28
N ALA A 86 -0.50 2.48 4.11
CA ALA A 86 0.05 3.83 4.27
C ALA A 86 0.76 4.37 3.01
N ASP A 87 1.13 3.50 2.07
CA ASP A 87 1.79 3.83 0.81
C ASP A 87 0.82 3.90 -0.40
N LEU A 88 -0.48 3.99 -0.14
CA LEU A 88 -1.46 4.38 -1.15
C LEU A 88 -1.39 5.89 -1.46
N PHE A 89 -1.70 6.24 -2.70
CA PHE A 89 -1.91 7.62 -3.14
C PHE A 89 -3.19 7.71 -3.96
N PHE A 90 -4.11 8.58 -3.51
CA PHE A 90 -5.41 8.77 -4.13
C PHE A 90 -5.34 9.80 -5.26
N PHE A 91 -6.00 9.51 -6.37
CA PHE A 91 -6.13 10.33 -7.56
C PHE A 91 -7.59 10.78 -7.80
N ALA A 92 -8.54 10.10 -7.14
CA ALA A 92 -9.96 10.41 -7.15
C ALA A 92 -10.59 10.01 -5.81
N ASP A 93 -11.87 10.34 -5.62
CA ASP A 93 -12.62 9.97 -4.43
C ASP A 93 -12.78 8.44 -4.35
N PRO A 94 -12.34 7.79 -3.27
CA PRO A 94 -12.55 6.36 -3.07
C PRO A 94 -14.00 5.95 -2.82
N ALA A 95 -14.92 6.87 -2.59
CA ALA A 95 -16.34 6.59 -2.36
C ALA A 95 -16.92 5.72 -3.47
N VAL A 96 -16.51 5.92 -4.74
CA VAL A 96 -16.95 5.11 -5.88
C VAL A 96 -16.67 3.60 -5.69
N LEU A 97 -15.61 3.25 -4.96
CA LEU A 97 -15.29 1.84 -4.67
C LEU A 97 -16.20 1.27 -3.59
N LEU A 98 -16.61 2.10 -2.63
CA LEU A 98 -17.55 1.73 -1.57
C LEU A 98 -18.98 1.63 -2.11
N GLU A 99 -19.36 2.49 -3.07
CA GLU A 99 -20.63 2.42 -3.77
C GLU A 99 -20.77 1.11 -4.55
N GLU A 100 -19.68 0.62 -5.19
CA GLU A 100 -19.69 -0.67 -5.88
C GLU A 100 -19.97 -1.85 -4.94
N MET A 101 -19.53 -1.77 -3.68
CA MET A 101 -19.76 -2.80 -2.67
C MET A 101 -21.27 -3.00 -2.40
N GLY A 102 -22.11 -1.97 -2.57
CA GLY A 102 -23.56 -2.04 -2.38
C GLY A 102 -23.94 -2.57 -1.00
N ASP A 103 -24.79 -3.61 -0.98
CA ASP A 103 -25.31 -4.21 0.26
C ASP A 103 -24.39 -5.26 0.88
N ASP A 104 -23.33 -5.70 0.17
CA ASP A 104 -22.34 -6.64 0.70
C ASP A 104 -21.67 -6.11 1.99
N ASP A 105 -21.21 -7.02 2.84
CA ASP A 105 -20.66 -6.69 4.17
C ASP A 105 -19.15 -6.44 4.15
N VAL A 106 -18.46 -7.04 3.17
CA VAL A 106 -17.00 -7.00 3.05
C VAL A 106 -16.57 -6.71 1.62
N LEU A 107 -15.65 -5.75 1.44
CA LEU A 107 -15.00 -5.46 0.16
C LEU A 107 -13.56 -5.95 0.21
N ILE A 108 -13.14 -6.72 -0.80
CA ILE A 108 -11.76 -7.18 -1.00
C ILE A 108 -11.23 -6.77 -2.37
N THR A 109 -9.92 -6.57 -2.47
CA THR A 109 -9.27 -6.10 -3.70
C THR A 109 -8.35 -7.17 -4.26
N SER A 110 -8.56 -7.59 -5.52
CA SER A 110 -7.69 -8.53 -6.22
C SER A 110 -6.36 -7.87 -6.62
N HIS A 111 -5.25 -8.63 -6.57
CA HIS A 111 -3.96 -8.18 -7.11
C HIS A 111 -4.01 -7.94 -8.61
N ARG A 112 -4.83 -8.65 -9.35
CA ARG A 112 -4.91 -8.58 -10.82
C ARG A 112 -3.52 -8.63 -11.46
N TYR A 113 -2.69 -9.59 -11.05
CA TYR A 113 -1.30 -9.70 -11.48
C TYR A 113 -1.14 -9.66 -13.00
N THR A 114 -0.16 -8.93 -13.48
CA THR A 114 0.38 -9.17 -14.82
C THR A 114 0.93 -10.60 -14.86
N PRO A 115 0.66 -11.42 -15.90
CA PRO A 115 1.03 -12.85 -15.90
C PRO A 115 2.47 -13.16 -15.51
N ARG A 116 3.44 -12.33 -15.93
CA ARG A 116 4.85 -12.51 -15.58
C ARG A 116 5.19 -12.23 -14.11
N TYR A 117 4.28 -11.60 -13.37
CA TYR A 117 4.44 -11.27 -11.95
C TYR A 117 3.46 -12.03 -11.07
N ASP A 118 2.74 -12.99 -11.64
CA ASP A 118 1.74 -13.75 -10.90
C ASP A 118 2.36 -14.52 -9.73
N GLN A 119 1.93 -14.17 -8.55
CA GLN A 119 2.29 -14.79 -7.27
C GLN A 119 1.04 -15.32 -6.54
N SER A 120 -0.07 -15.47 -7.24
CA SER A 120 -1.33 -15.94 -6.64
C SER A 120 -1.19 -17.28 -5.92
N ALA A 121 -0.38 -18.18 -6.46
CA ALA A 121 -0.12 -19.49 -5.84
C ALA A 121 0.55 -19.39 -4.47
N THR A 122 1.43 -18.39 -4.27
CA THR A 122 2.20 -18.24 -3.01
C THR A 122 1.70 -17.09 -2.15
N SER A 123 1.58 -15.90 -2.71
CA SER A 123 1.24 -14.69 -1.95
C SER A 123 -0.27 -14.40 -1.87
N GLY A 124 -1.08 -15.07 -2.69
CA GLY A 124 -2.54 -14.91 -2.68
C GLY A 124 -3.09 -14.13 -3.88
N LYS A 125 -4.35 -14.39 -4.19
CA LYS A 125 -5.12 -13.75 -5.24
C LYS A 125 -5.48 -12.30 -4.87
N TYR A 126 -5.73 -12.05 -3.58
CA TYR A 126 -6.19 -10.78 -3.05
C TYR A 126 -5.10 -10.04 -2.27
N CYS A 127 -5.23 -8.72 -2.20
CA CYS A 127 -4.34 -7.82 -1.48
C CYS A 127 -5.10 -7.08 -0.38
N VAL A 128 -4.53 -6.98 0.78
CA VAL A 128 -5.13 -6.28 1.94
C VAL A 128 -5.16 -4.76 1.77
N GLN A 129 -4.41 -4.21 0.83
CA GLN A 129 -4.16 -2.78 0.61
C GLN A 129 -5.38 -1.82 0.74
N PHE A 130 -6.59 -2.30 0.44
CA PHE A 130 -7.86 -1.57 0.54
C PHE A 130 -8.98 -2.58 0.77
N MET A 131 -9.48 -2.63 1.99
CA MET A 131 -10.52 -3.57 2.42
C MET A 131 -11.54 -2.85 3.31
N THR A 132 -12.82 -3.11 3.08
CA THR A 132 -13.90 -2.51 3.88
C THR A 132 -14.71 -3.58 4.58
N PHE A 133 -15.05 -3.31 5.83
CA PHE A 133 -15.99 -4.12 6.62
C PHE A 133 -17.12 -3.25 7.17
N LYS A 134 -18.37 -3.68 6.97
CA LYS A 134 -19.51 -3.08 7.62
C LYS A 134 -19.67 -3.59 9.04
N ASN A 135 -20.17 -2.75 9.91
CA ASN A 135 -20.50 -3.09 11.31
C ASN A 135 -21.84 -3.85 11.38
N THR A 136 -21.91 -4.96 10.68
CA THR A 136 -23.05 -5.89 10.66
C THR A 136 -22.69 -7.20 11.34
N PRO A 137 -23.66 -8.01 11.79
CA PRO A 137 -23.36 -9.32 12.36
C PRO A 137 -22.52 -10.22 11.43
N ASN A 138 -22.76 -10.18 10.11
CA ASN A 138 -22.02 -10.96 9.14
C ASN A 138 -20.62 -10.39 8.89
N GLY A 139 -20.49 -9.06 8.70
CA GLY A 139 -19.19 -8.39 8.55
C GLY A 139 -18.26 -8.65 9.74
N LEU A 140 -18.79 -8.52 10.96
CA LEU A 140 -18.05 -8.81 12.19
C LEU A 140 -17.68 -10.28 12.33
N ARG A 141 -18.54 -11.21 11.90
CA ARG A 141 -18.25 -12.64 11.90
C ARG A 141 -17.05 -12.97 11.00
N ILE A 142 -17.03 -12.43 9.79
CA ILE A 142 -15.91 -12.61 8.84
C ILE A 142 -14.64 -11.98 9.38
N LEU A 143 -14.73 -10.75 9.89
CA LEU A 143 -13.59 -10.02 10.46
C LEU A 143 -12.97 -10.76 11.65
N ASN A 144 -13.79 -11.24 12.59
CA ASN A 144 -13.30 -11.99 13.75
C ASN A 144 -12.62 -13.31 13.33
N TRP A 145 -13.14 -13.97 12.29
CA TRP A 145 -12.47 -15.15 11.74
C TRP A 145 -11.06 -14.79 11.24
N TRP A 146 -10.93 -13.67 10.49
CA TRP A 146 -9.64 -13.23 9.96
C TRP A 146 -8.66 -12.78 11.05
N VAL A 147 -9.14 -12.06 12.07
CA VAL A 147 -8.35 -11.71 13.26
C VAL A 147 -7.76 -12.95 13.90
N ASN A 148 -8.59 -13.97 14.17
CA ASN A 148 -8.14 -15.21 14.79
C ASN A 148 -7.13 -15.94 13.90
N ALA A 149 -7.35 -16.03 12.60
CA ALA A 149 -6.43 -16.64 11.66
C ALA A 149 -5.06 -15.93 11.64
N CYS A 150 -5.02 -14.59 11.65
CA CYS A 150 -3.78 -13.81 11.70
C CYS A 150 -3.06 -13.93 13.06
N LEU A 151 -3.79 -14.02 14.16
CA LEU A 151 -3.21 -14.28 15.48
C LEU A 151 -2.59 -15.68 15.55
N GLU A 152 -3.26 -16.69 15.02
CA GLU A 152 -2.73 -18.04 14.96
C GLU A 152 -1.46 -18.13 14.10
N TRP A 153 -1.52 -17.60 12.86
CA TRP A 153 -0.39 -17.68 11.94
C TRP A 153 -0.37 -16.44 11.00
N CYS A 154 0.70 -15.70 10.97
CA CYS A 154 0.92 -14.60 10.03
C CYS A 154 2.43 -14.36 9.86
N TYR A 155 3.06 -14.99 8.86
CA TYR A 155 4.49 -14.92 8.62
C TYR A 155 4.80 -14.61 7.16
N ASN A 156 5.97 -14.00 6.90
CA ASN A 156 6.47 -13.69 5.57
C ASN A 156 7.13 -14.92 4.91
N ARG A 157 6.39 -16.00 4.82
CA ARG A 157 6.73 -17.22 4.09
C ARG A 157 5.48 -17.95 3.67
N TYR A 158 5.57 -18.68 2.57
CA TYR A 158 4.51 -19.62 2.18
C TYR A 158 4.66 -20.92 2.95
N GLU A 159 3.63 -21.34 3.65
CA GLU A 159 3.58 -22.56 4.45
C GLU A 159 2.13 -23.07 4.56
N ASP A 160 1.88 -24.29 4.17
CA ASP A 160 0.56 -24.95 4.30
C ASP A 160 -0.62 -24.11 3.77
N GLY A 161 -0.45 -23.51 2.59
CA GLY A 161 -1.48 -22.68 1.97
C GLY A 161 -1.65 -21.30 2.60
N LYS A 162 -0.76 -20.87 3.50
CA LYS A 162 -0.79 -19.58 4.20
C LYS A 162 0.37 -18.70 3.75
N PHE A 163 0.14 -17.37 3.73
CA PHE A 163 1.17 -16.35 3.51
C PHE A 163 0.66 -15.02 4.06
N GLY A 164 1.34 -14.46 5.06
CA GLY A 164 0.96 -13.20 5.69
C GLY A 164 -0.50 -13.20 6.16
N ASP A 165 -1.12 -12.05 6.02
CA ASP A 165 -2.54 -11.82 6.31
C ASP A 165 -3.45 -12.02 5.08
N GLN A 166 -2.88 -11.94 3.86
CA GLN A 166 -3.63 -11.84 2.61
C GLN A 166 -4.01 -13.19 1.97
N LYS A 167 -3.22 -14.25 2.15
CA LYS A 167 -3.51 -15.57 1.55
C LYS A 167 -4.79 -16.20 2.09
N TYR A 168 -5.23 -15.79 3.26
CA TYR A 168 -6.51 -16.18 3.86
C TYR A 168 -7.74 -15.73 3.06
N LEU A 169 -7.59 -14.72 2.22
CA LEU A 169 -8.67 -14.12 1.43
C LEU A 169 -9.05 -14.96 0.19
N ASP A 170 -8.21 -15.90 -0.21
CA ASP A 170 -8.31 -16.56 -1.52
C ASP A 170 -9.62 -17.29 -1.78
N ASP A 171 -10.25 -17.81 -0.74
CA ASP A 171 -11.53 -18.57 -0.80
C ASP A 171 -12.75 -17.77 -0.29
N TRP A 172 -12.58 -16.48 0.08
CA TRP A 172 -13.64 -15.74 0.77
C TRP A 172 -14.91 -15.55 -0.06
N THR A 173 -14.78 -15.33 -1.35
CA THR A 173 -15.94 -15.18 -2.24
C THR A 173 -16.77 -16.46 -2.38
N GLU A 174 -16.18 -17.62 -2.07
CA GLU A 174 -16.85 -18.92 -2.08
C GLU A 174 -17.27 -19.33 -0.66
N ARG A 175 -16.43 -19.01 0.34
CA ARG A 175 -16.59 -19.39 1.73
C ARG A 175 -17.64 -18.58 2.49
N PHE A 176 -17.72 -17.30 2.20
CA PHE A 176 -18.58 -16.36 2.91
C PHE A 176 -19.57 -15.68 1.97
N THR A 177 -20.81 -15.55 2.40
CA THR A 177 -21.78 -14.66 1.75
C THR A 177 -21.53 -13.21 2.14
N GLY A 178 -21.85 -12.25 1.25
CA GLY A 178 -21.68 -10.83 1.51
C GLY A 178 -20.24 -10.34 1.38
N VAL A 179 -19.42 -11.04 0.58
CA VAL A 179 -18.06 -10.63 0.22
C VAL A 179 -18.04 -10.18 -1.24
N HIS A 180 -17.78 -8.90 -1.44
CA HIS A 180 -17.64 -8.28 -2.75
C HIS A 180 -16.16 -8.22 -3.18
N GLU A 181 -15.84 -8.80 -4.34
CA GLU A 181 -14.56 -8.57 -5.01
C GLU A 181 -14.64 -7.33 -5.89
N LEU A 182 -13.85 -6.31 -5.58
CA LEU A 182 -13.80 -5.04 -6.30
C LEU A 182 -13.52 -5.23 -7.81
N LYS A 183 -14.44 -4.78 -8.65
CA LYS A 183 -14.34 -4.84 -10.12
C LYS A 183 -13.78 -3.55 -10.73
N HIS A 184 -13.98 -2.41 -10.07
CA HIS A 184 -13.51 -1.11 -10.54
C HIS A 184 -12.00 -1.10 -10.76
N LEU A 185 -11.56 -0.95 -12.02
CA LEU A 185 -10.15 -1.06 -12.41
C LEU A 185 -9.26 0.01 -11.80
N GLY A 186 -9.81 1.17 -11.46
CA GLY A 186 -9.08 2.27 -10.82
C GLY A 186 -8.73 2.04 -9.35
N GLY A 187 -9.34 1.05 -8.69
CA GLY A 187 -8.97 0.58 -7.37
C GLY A 187 -7.97 -0.58 -7.46
N GLY A 188 -6.81 -0.50 -6.77
CA GLY A 188 -5.82 -1.58 -6.70
C GLY A 188 -4.78 -1.61 -7.81
N VAL A 189 -4.54 -0.47 -8.48
CA VAL A 189 -3.40 -0.36 -9.41
C VAL A 189 -2.10 -0.28 -8.61
N ALA A 190 -1.12 -1.11 -9.00
CA ALA A 190 0.11 -1.31 -8.26
C ALA A 190 1.27 -1.77 -9.18
N PRO A 191 2.52 -1.87 -8.68
CA PRO A 191 3.67 -2.30 -9.50
C PRO A 191 3.50 -3.68 -10.15
N TRP A 192 2.77 -4.59 -9.55
CA TRP A 192 2.56 -5.96 -10.06
C TRP A 192 1.54 -6.07 -11.19
N ASN A 193 0.73 -5.02 -11.41
CA ASN A 193 -0.31 -5.04 -12.45
C ASN A 193 -0.29 -3.82 -13.39
N MET A 194 0.52 -2.79 -13.12
CA MET A 194 0.53 -1.53 -13.85
C MET A 194 0.87 -1.65 -15.35
N GLU A 195 1.50 -2.76 -15.77
CA GLU A 195 1.84 -2.97 -17.18
C GLU A 195 0.63 -3.32 -18.04
N GLN A 196 -0.47 -3.69 -17.42
CA GLN A 196 -1.73 -3.99 -18.12
C GLN A 196 -2.48 -2.71 -18.53
N TYR A 197 -1.99 -1.54 -18.08
CA TYR A 197 -2.67 -0.28 -18.27
C TYR A 197 -1.79 0.80 -18.91
N THR A 198 -2.43 1.74 -19.60
CA THR A 198 -1.83 3.04 -19.92
C THR A 198 -2.57 4.13 -19.13
N PHE A 199 -1.85 5.21 -18.83
CA PHE A 199 -2.41 6.33 -18.06
C PHE A 199 -2.16 7.65 -18.76
N ARG A 200 -3.16 8.54 -18.68
CA ARG A 200 -3.07 9.92 -19.14
C ARG A 200 -3.74 10.86 -18.13
N GLN A 201 -3.44 12.12 -18.21
CA GLN A 201 -4.11 13.14 -17.42
C GLN A 201 -4.98 14.00 -18.35
N GLU A 202 -6.26 14.12 -18.01
CA GLU A 202 -7.23 14.91 -18.76
C GLU A 202 -7.99 15.81 -17.79
N ARG A 203 -7.93 17.14 -18.03
CA ARG A 203 -8.63 18.17 -17.21
C ARG A 203 -8.42 17.98 -15.69
N GLY A 204 -7.23 17.54 -15.29
CA GLY A 204 -6.87 17.28 -13.88
C GLY A 204 -7.18 15.88 -13.37
N ALA A 205 -8.01 15.10 -14.05
CA ALA A 205 -8.29 13.72 -13.71
C ALA A 205 -7.23 12.78 -14.27
N PHE A 206 -6.95 11.67 -13.57
CA PHE A 206 -6.06 10.62 -14.02
C PHE A 206 -6.91 9.46 -14.58
N ILE A 207 -6.72 9.18 -15.84
CA ILE A 207 -7.51 8.19 -16.60
C ILE A 207 -6.61 7.02 -16.99
N GLY A 208 -7.04 5.82 -16.64
CA GLY A 208 -6.45 4.56 -17.07
C GLY A 208 -7.20 3.99 -18.29
N THR A 209 -6.48 3.22 -19.10
CA THR A 209 -7.06 2.37 -20.15
C THR A 209 -6.45 1.00 -20.03
N GLU A 210 -7.27 -0.03 -19.87
CA GLU A 210 -6.83 -1.42 -19.86
C GLU A 210 -6.45 -1.84 -21.29
N LEU A 211 -5.25 -2.42 -21.46
CA LEU A 211 -4.71 -2.74 -22.77
C LEU A 211 -5.43 -3.91 -23.45
N SER A 212 -5.94 -4.85 -22.67
CA SER A 212 -6.60 -6.06 -23.19
C SER A 212 -8.01 -5.81 -23.71
N SER A 213 -8.79 -4.99 -22.99
CA SER A 213 -10.22 -4.74 -23.30
C SER A 213 -10.47 -3.37 -23.94
N GLY A 214 -9.51 -2.42 -23.80
CA GLY A 214 -9.75 -1.02 -24.14
C GLY A 214 -10.61 -0.27 -23.14
N THR A 215 -10.99 -0.89 -22.02
CA THR A 215 -11.83 -0.27 -20.98
C THR A 215 -11.14 0.94 -20.38
N VAL A 216 -11.84 2.08 -20.42
CA VAL A 216 -11.37 3.34 -19.86
C VAL A 216 -11.96 3.51 -18.47
N PHE A 217 -11.13 3.92 -17.49
CA PHE A 217 -11.55 4.08 -16.11
C PHE A 217 -10.85 5.27 -15.43
N PRO A 218 -11.49 5.95 -14.47
CA PRO A 218 -10.81 6.88 -13.58
C PRO A 218 -9.87 6.12 -12.65
N LEU A 219 -8.61 6.57 -12.52
CA LEU A 219 -7.69 6.04 -11.51
C LEU A 219 -8.12 6.57 -10.14
N VAL A 220 -8.46 5.68 -9.22
CA VAL A 220 -8.85 6.04 -7.85
C VAL A 220 -7.64 6.09 -6.94
N PHE A 221 -6.83 5.02 -6.90
CA PHE A 221 -5.57 5.03 -6.16
C PHE A 221 -4.49 4.17 -6.83
N PHE A 222 -3.24 4.47 -6.48
CA PHE A 222 -2.08 3.65 -6.81
C PHE A 222 -1.35 3.23 -5.54
N HIS A 223 -1.02 1.96 -5.42
CA HIS A 223 -0.24 1.41 -4.32
C HIS A 223 1.26 1.47 -4.64
N PHE A 224 2.01 2.32 -3.95
CA PHE A 224 3.44 2.50 -4.18
C PHE A 224 4.29 1.45 -3.44
N HIS A 225 3.85 0.20 -3.49
CA HIS A 225 4.49 -0.92 -2.83
C HIS A 225 6.00 -0.96 -3.07
N ASN A 226 6.75 -1.16 -1.97
CA ASN A 226 8.20 -1.34 -1.95
C ASN A 226 8.97 -0.24 -2.72
N LEU A 227 8.63 1.03 -2.45
CA LEU A 227 9.34 2.19 -2.97
C LEU A 227 10.48 2.59 -2.02
N PRO A 228 11.73 2.10 -2.21
CA PRO A 228 12.81 2.39 -1.30
C PRO A 228 13.34 3.81 -1.50
N CYS A 229 13.55 4.52 -0.40
CA CYS A 229 14.24 5.80 -0.35
C CYS A 229 15.66 5.60 0.17
N TYR A 230 16.70 5.99 -0.57
CA TYR A 230 18.10 5.82 -0.16
C TYR A 230 18.77 7.14 0.20
N LYS A 231 19.73 7.10 1.15
CA LYS A 231 20.42 8.26 1.73
C LYS A 231 21.19 9.13 0.72
N LYS A 232 21.69 8.56 -0.36
CA LYS A 232 22.38 9.29 -1.44
C LYS A 232 21.47 9.41 -2.66
N GLY A 233 20.65 10.41 -2.69
CA GLY A 233 19.73 10.68 -3.79
C GLY A 233 18.38 10.02 -3.56
N ILE A 234 17.73 10.53 -2.54
CA ILE A 234 16.41 10.11 -2.06
C ILE A 234 15.43 9.78 -3.18
N PHE A 235 15.49 10.29 -4.30
CA PHE A 235 14.63 10.04 -5.42
C PHE A 235 15.37 9.57 -6.69
N ARG A 236 16.64 9.23 -6.58
CA ARG A 236 17.43 8.74 -7.72
C ARG A 236 17.26 7.26 -8.01
N GLU A 237 16.96 6.46 -7.01
CA GLU A 237 16.78 5.02 -7.17
C GLU A 237 15.33 4.64 -6.89
N PHE A 238 14.38 5.32 -7.55
CA PHE A 238 13.06 4.75 -7.84
C PHE A 238 13.18 3.57 -8.80
N ASN A 239 14.24 2.91 -8.72
CA ASN A 239 14.40 1.59 -9.20
C ASN A 239 13.80 0.67 -8.14
N MET A 240 12.70 1.08 -7.76
CA MET A 240 11.50 0.39 -7.71
C MET A 240 11.74 -1.04 -7.73
N SER A 241 11.26 -1.71 -6.84
CA SER A 241 11.49 -3.08 -6.57
C SER A 241 12.28 -3.77 -7.70
N ARG A 242 13.30 -4.50 -7.36
CA ARG A 242 14.09 -5.30 -8.32
C ARG A 242 13.21 -6.26 -9.13
N ASP A 243 11.94 -6.30 -8.82
CA ASP A 243 10.97 -7.29 -9.16
C ASP A 243 10.01 -6.81 -10.26
N TYR A 244 9.76 -5.48 -10.38
CA TYR A 244 8.83 -4.93 -11.37
C TYR A 244 9.51 -3.95 -12.31
N SER A 245 9.15 -3.94 -13.59
CA SER A 245 9.59 -2.90 -14.52
C SER A 245 8.60 -1.74 -14.55
N LEU A 246 9.09 -0.49 -14.61
CA LEU A 246 8.26 0.70 -14.63
C LEU A 246 8.03 1.17 -16.07
N PRO A 247 6.81 1.06 -16.63
CA PRO A 247 6.47 1.63 -17.92
C PRO A 247 6.70 3.15 -17.93
N SER A 248 7.13 3.68 -19.08
CA SER A 248 7.45 5.11 -19.19
C SER A 248 6.25 6.01 -18.96
N ASN A 249 5.05 5.61 -19.39
CA ASN A 249 3.82 6.35 -19.17
C ASN A 249 3.43 6.38 -17.67
N VAL A 250 3.57 5.29 -16.93
CA VAL A 250 3.35 5.26 -15.48
C VAL A 250 4.31 6.21 -14.77
N ARG A 251 5.59 6.20 -15.17
CA ARG A 251 6.60 7.11 -14.61
C ARG A 251 6.24 8.58 -14.84
N THR A 252 5.88 8.94 -16.08
CA THR A 252 5.63 10.33 -16.47
C THR A 252 4.26 10.84 -16.03
N THR A 253 3.34 9.97 -15.64
CA THR A 253 2.00 10.33 -15.19
C THR A 253 1.87 10.13 -13.68
N ILE A 254 1.95 8.89 -13.21
CA ILE A 254 1.65 8.51 -11.82
C ILE A 254 2.77 8.94 -10.86
N TYR A 255 4.01 8.51 -11.12
CA TYR A 255 5.13 8.83 -10.24
C TYR A 255 5.47 10.33 -10.24
N LYS A 256 5.29 11.00 -11.39
CA LYS A 256 5.46 12.46 -11.48
C LYS A 256 4.49 13.22 -10.57
N ALA A 257 3.28 12.74 -10.38
CA ALA A 257 2.31 13.34 -9.46
C ALA A 257 2.65 13.07 -7.99
N TYR A 258 3.10 11.85 -7.67
CA TYR A 258 3.35 11.41 -6.29
C TYR A 258 4.63 11.97 -5.68
N LEU A 259 5.75 11.95 -6.44
CA LEU A 259 7.08 12.22 -5.89
C LEU A 259 7.27 13.62 -5.29
N PRO A 260 6.72 14.72 -5.85
CA PRO A 260 6.81 16.04 -5.25
C PRO A 260 6.15 16.12 -3.88
N LEU A 261 4.97 15.47 -3.72
CA LEU A 261 4.27 15.44 -2.43
C LEU A 261 5.04 14.61 -1.41
N LEU A 262 5.52 13.43 -1.78
CA LEU A 262 6.35 12.60 -0.89
C LEU A 262 7.59 13.37 -0.41
N LYS A 263 8.26 14.10 -1.32
CA LYS A 263 9.42 14.93 -0.99
C LYS A 263 9.06 16.07 -0.02
N ARG A 264 7.88 16.67 -0.18
CA ARG A 264 7.37 17.71 0.73
C ARG A 264 7.13 17.11 2.12
N CYS A 265 6.36 16.04 2.21
CA CYS A 265 6.06 15.37 3.48
C CYS A 265 7.33 14.92 4.21
N TYR A 266 8.30 14.35 3.48
CA TYR A 266 9.60 13.98 4.08
C TYR A 266 10.32 15.18 4.71
N ARG A 267 10.32 16.34 4.04
CA ARG A 267 10.92 17.57 4.61
C ARG A 267 10.16 18.07 5.82
N GLU A 268 8.83 18.08 5.77
CA GLU A 268 7.97 18.48 6.90
C GLU A 268 8.23 17.63 8.13
N VAL A 269 8.23 16.31 7.98
CA VAL A 269 8.53 15.38 9.09
C VAL A 269 9.93 15.60 9.64
N ARG A 270 10.94 15.79 8.79
CA ARG A 270 12.32 16.05 9.22
C ARG A 270 12.51 17.41 9.92
N GLN A 271 11.67 18.38 9.66
CA GLN A 271 11.67 19.64 10.40
C GLN A 271 11.10 19.49 11.81
N LEU A 272 10.14 18.57 11.98
CA LEU A 272 9.54 18.27 13.29
C LEU A 272 10.43 17.36 14.14
N ASP A 273 11.09 16.39 13.51
CA ASP A 273 12.04 15.47 14.12
C ASP A 273 13.10 15.01 13.11
N ASN A 274 14.33 15.52 13.27
CA ASN A 274 15.45 15.20 12.39
C ASN A 274 16.05 13.80 12.61
N SER A 275 15.67 13.12 13.70
CA SER A 275 16.07 11.74 13.98
C SER A 275 15.28 10.71 13.15
N ILE A 276 14.14 11.11 12.58
CA ILE A 276 13.37 10.26 11.68
C ILE A 276 14.07 10.20 10.33
N ASP A 277 14.72 9.08 10.09
CA ASP A 277 15.38 8.79 8.82
C ASP A 277 14.63 7.61 8.16
N GLY A 278 13.61 7.92 7.37
CA GLY A 278 12.84 6.93 6.59
C GLY A 278 13.61 6.35 5.40
N LEU A 279 14.94 6.48 5.41
CA LEU A 279 15.80 6.02 4.34
C LEU A 279 16.20 4.57 4.57
N ALA A 280 15.97 3.75 3.55
CA ALA A 280 16.44 2.37 3.57
C ALA A 280 17.97 2.33 3.61
N THR A 281 18.52 1.63 4.57
CA THR A 281 19.94 1.27 4.57
C THR A 281 20.19 0.24 3.48
N ARG A 282 21.12 0.53 2.58
CA ARG A 282 21.53 -0.42 1.54
C ARG A 282 22.31 -1.55 2.17
N THR A 283 21.67 -2.61 2.61
CA THR A 283 22.35 -3.86 2.97
C THR A 283 22.93 -4.48 1.70
N VAL A 284 24.24 -4.29 1.51
CA VAL A 284 24.98 -5.01 0.48
C VAL A 284 25.19 -6.43 1.01
N HIS A 285 24.30 -7.33 0.66
CA HIS A 285 24.59 -8.75 0.85
C HIS A 285 25.74 -9.13 -0.08
N ASN A 286 26.95 -9.22 0.46
CA ASN A 286 28.12 -9.81 -0.20
C ASN A 286 27.90 -11.32 -0.37
N LYS A 287 27.12 -11.71 -1.38
CA LYS A 287 27.17 -13.08 -1.88
C LYS A 287 28.23 -13.12 -2.98
N SER A 288 29.36 -13.72 -2.68
CA SER A 288 30.45 -14.00 -3.62
C SER A 288 30.01 -15.04 -4.64
N TYR A 289 29.52 -14.59 -5.81
CA TYR A 289 29.31 -15.43 -6.98
C TYR A 289 30.02 -14.81 -8.19
N PRO A 290 30.78 -15.60 -9.00
CA PRO A 290 31.53 -15.07 -10.15
C PRO A 290 30.66 -14.43 -11.25
N GLY A 291 29.40 -14.79 -11.37
CA GLY A 291 28.45 -14.16 -12.31
C GLY A 291 27.89 -12.79 -11.88
N TRP A 292 28.27 -12.33 -10.73
CA TRP A 292 27.83 -11.14 -10.08
C TRP A 292 28.45 -9.85 -10.68
N ILE A 293 29.71 -9.88 -11.03
CA ILE A 293 30.42 -8.72 -11.62
C ILE A 293 29.77 -8.32 -12.95
N VAL A 294 29.39 -9.28 -13.78
CA VAL A 294 28.73 -9.03 -15.08
C VAL A 294 27.32 -8.44 -14.88
N LYS A 295 26.57 -8.93 -13.90
CA LYS A 295 25.24 -8.36 -13.57
C LYS A 295 25.32 -6.94 -13.02
N ILE A 296 26.36 -6.62 -12.22
CA ILE A 296 26.58 -5.25 -11.70
C ILE A 296 27.04 -4.29 -12.81
N ALA A 297 27.96 -4.70 -13.66
CA ALA A 297 28.41 -3.89 -14.80
C ALA A 297 27.26 -3.57 -15.74
N LYS A 298 26.44 -4.58 -16.10
CA LYS A 298 25.23 -4.40 -16.91
C LYS A 298 24.18 -3.51 -16.22
N ARG A 299 24.02 -3.63 -14.90
CA ARG A 299 23.13 -2.76 -14.11
C ARG A 299 23.64 -1.34 -13.97
N ARG A 300 24.97 -1.15 -13.76
CA ARG A 300 25.58 0.20 -13.74
C ARG A 300 25.43 0.89 -15.10
N LEU A 301 25.55 0.18 -16.19
CA LEU A 301 25.37 0.73 -17.53
C LEU A 301 23.90 1.10 -17.78
N LEU A 302 22.95 0.23 -17.43
CA LEU A 302 21.50 0.50 -17.53
C LEU A 302 21.06 1.59 -16.55
N GLY A 303 21.60 1.58 -15.31
CA GLY A 303 21.35 2.63 -14.32
C GLY A 303 21.93 3.98 -14.75
N ALA A 304 23.14 4.03 -15.32
CA ALA A 304 23.73 5.25 -15.86
C ALA A 304 22.97 5.82 -17.05
N LEU A 305 22.44 4.96 -17.93
CA LEU A 305 21.60 5.38 -19.06
C LEU A 305 20.24 5.90 -18.56
N GLN A 306 19.67 5.32 -17.52
CA GLN A 306 18.45 5.82 -16.87
C GLN A 306 18.70 7.12 -16.10
N ILE A 307 19.86 7.28 -15.43
CA ILE A 307 20.27 8.50 -14.74
C ILE A 307 20.46 9.66 -15.72
N LYS A 308 21.11 9.44 -16.87
CA LYS A 308 21.24 10.48 -17.92
C LYS A 308 19.89 10.93 -18.48
N ARG A 309 18.96 9.99 -18.68
CA ARG A 309 17.58 10.34 -19.05
C ARG A 309 16.86 11.11 -17.93
N TYR A 310 17.10 10.75 -16.68
CA TYR A 310 16.45 11.39 -15.54
C TYR A 310 17.00 12.78 -15.24
N GLN A 311 18.30 13.02 -15.35
CA GLN A 311 18.90 14.36 -15.21
C GLN A 311 18.34 15.34 -16.24
N LYS A 312 17.99 14.88 -17.42
CA LYS A 312 17.32 15.67 -18.46
C LYS A 312 15.88 16.08 -18.05
N TYR A 313 15.21 15.30 -17.19
CA TYR A 313 13.86 15.58 -16.67
C TYR A 313 13.86 16.33 -15.33
N SER A 314 14.87 16.20 -14.48
CA SER A 314 14.97 16.96 -13.22
C SER A 314 15.21 18.44 -13.46
N GLN A 315 15.91 18.80 -14.53
CA GLN A 315 16.07 20.18 -14.98
C GLN A 315 14.75 20.85 -15.43
N TRP A 316 13.72 20.04 -15.72
CA TRP A 316 12.37 20.54 -16.05
C TRP A 316 11.48 20.74 -14.83
N ILE A 317 11.86 20.24 -13.66
CA ILE A 317 11.10 20.34 -12.40
C ILE A 317 11.60 21.50 -11.53
N GLU A 318 12.79 22.07 -11.84
CA GLU A 318 13.40 23.21 -11.15
C GLU A 318 13.11 24.55 -11.82
N LYS A 319 12.40 24.57 -12.94
CA LYS A 319 11.82 25.76 -13.56
C LYS A 319 10.29 25.72 -13.42
#